data_b31f4e5e792a6a626df7a054ba2568a2
#
_entry.id   b31f4e5e792a6a626df7a054ba2568a2
#
_cell.length_a   1.000
_cell.length_b   1.000
_cell.length_c   1.000
_cell.angle_alpha   90.00
_cell.angle_beta   90.00
_cell.angle_gamma   90.00
#
_symmetry.space_group_name_H-M   'P 1'
#
loop_
_entity.id
_entity.type
_entity.pdbx_description
1 polymer ?
#
loop_
_entity_poly.entity_id
_entity_poly.type
_entity_poly.pdbx_seq_one_letter_code
_entity_poly.pdbx_strand_id
1 'polypeptide(L)'
;MIKGLLGKKLGMTQVFESGGIATGVTVIEAGPCVVTQVTTEQCDGYNAVQLGFEETEEKKLTLAEKGHLRKKRLPLVKHLHEMRIEPDKHKVGERVDVTMFNPGDFVDVIGTSKGKGFAGVMKRHNFHGGQRTHGQSDRARAPGSIGPGTTPGRVYKGLKMAGHMGHARVTVQNVRVVSIDPERNLVMVKGAVPGPTNGPLVVRKAVKK
;
A
#
# COMPACT_ATOMS: atom_id res chain seq x y z
N MET A 1 -7.12 -20.28 0.64
CA MET A 1 -5.77 -20.05 1.21
C MET A 1 -5.52 -18.55 1.22
N ILE A 2 -5.08 -17.99 2.33
CA ILE A 2 -4.72 -16.55 2.44
C ILE A 2 -3.65 -16.24 1.38
N LYS A 3 -3.86 -15.16 0.62
CA LYS A 3 -2.99 -14.80 -0.52
C LYS A 3 -2.08 -13.61 -0.19
N GLY A 4 -2.08 -13.12 1.05
CA GLY A 4 -1.29 -11.96 1.42
C GLY A 4 -1.22 -11.74 2.94
N LEU A 5 -0.31 -10.86 3.34
CA LEU A 5 -0.05 -10.45 4.72
C LEU A 5 -0.10 -8.94 4.86
N LEU A 6 -0.35 -8.49 6.07
CA LEU A 6 -0.08 -7.12 6.47
C LEU A 6 1.37 -7.01 6.93
N GLY A 7 1.97 -5.87 6.68
CA GLY A 7 3.33 -5.61 7.08
C GLY A 7 3.61 -4.13 7.24
N LYS A 8 4.84 -3.83 7.60
CA LYS A 8 5.35 -2.48 7.83
C LYS A 8 6.68 -2.31 7.10
N LYS A 9 6.82 -1.20 6.41
CA LYS A 9 8.07 -0.87 5.72
C LYS A 9 9.15 -0.49 6.75
N LEU A 10 10.24 -1.22 6.82
CA LEU A 10 11.38 -0.87 7.67
C LEU A 10 12.33 0.11 6.98
N GLY A 11 12.69 -0.16 5.73
CA GLY A 11 13.63 0.67 4.99
C GLY A 11 14.07 0.04 3.69
N MET A 12 15.12 0.58 3.11
CA MET A 12 15.76 0.02 1.92
C MET A 12 17.23 -0.25 2.20
N THR A 13 17.73 -1.33 1.62
CA THR A 13 19.12 -1.73 1.66
C THR A 13 19.51 -2.37 0.33
N GLN A 14 20.71 -2.88 0.23
CA GLN A 14 21.15 -3.68 -0.90
C GLN A 14 21.59 -5.07 -0.44
N VAL A 15 21.32 -6.05 -1.27
CA VAL A 15 21.73 -7.44 -1.07
C VAL A 15 22.55 -7.86 -2.27
N PHE A 16 23.64 -8.57 -2.04
CA PHE A 16 24.46 -9.16 -3.10
C PHE A 16 23.93 -10.55 -3.42
N GLU A 17 23.43 -10.70 -4.64
CA GLU A 17 23.00 -12.01 -5.16
C GLU A 17 24.22 -12.84 -5.61
N SER A 18 24.01 -14.14 -5.84
CA SER A 18 25.01 -15.03 -6.40
C SER A 18 25.54 -14.45 -7.73
N GLY A 19 26.85 -14.24 -7.82
CA GLY A 19 27.49 -13.57 -8.95
C GLY A 19 27.90 -12.12 -8.69
N GLY A 20 27.80 -11.62 -7.46
CA GLY A 20 28.27 -10.28 -7.09
C GLY A 20 27.36 -9.13 -7.53
N ILE A 21 26.15 -9.41 -8.01
CA ILE A 21 25.18 -8.41 -8.46
C ILE A 21 24.52 -7.76 -7.25
N ALA A 22 24.75 -6.45 -7.06
CA ALA A 22 24.09 -5.66 -6.03
C ALA A 22 22.63 -5.38 -6.42
N THR A 23 21.68 -5.93 -5.67
CA THR A 23 20.25 -5.70 -5.88
C THR A 23 19.70 -4.82 -4.75
N GLY A 24 19.12 -3.66 -5.11
CA GLY A 24 18.42 -2.80 -4.16
C GLY A 24 17.12 -3.44 -3.72
N VAL A 25 16.94 -3.57 -2.40
CA VAL A 25 15.76 -4.22 -1.81
C VAL A 25 15.09 -3.34 -0.78
N THR A 26 13.78 -3.48 -0.66
CA THR A 26 13.03 -2.95 0.48
C THR A 26 12.80 -4.08 1.48
N VAL A 27 13.08 -3.79 2.75
CA VAL A 27 12.81 -4.70 3.88
C VAL A 27 11.45 -4.37 4.45
N ILE A 28 10.61 -5.38 4.53
CA ILE A 28 9.24 -5.33 5.05
C ILE A 28 9.14 -6.30 6.20
N GLU A 29 8.75 -5.84 7.37
CA GLU A 29 8.30 -6.67 8.48
C GLU A 29 6.86 -7.10 8.18
N ALA A 30 6.63 -8.37 7.88
CA ALA A 30 5.35 -8.90 7.44
C ALA A 30 4.87 -10.01 8.36
N GLY A 31 3.83 -9.75 9.15
CA GLY A 31 3.32 -10.68 10.16
C GLY A 31 4.10 -10.64 11.48
N PRO A 32 3.77 -11.53 12.45
CA PRO A 32 2.63 -12.44 12.36
C PRO A 32 1.29 -11.71 12.29
N CYS A 33 0.41 -12.14 11.38
CA CYS A 33 -0.95 -11.62 11.26
C CYS A 33 -1.92 -12.58 11.92
N VAL A 34 -2.94 -12.04 12.61
CA VAL A 34 -3.99 -12.85 13.24
C VAL A 34 -5.29 -12.69 12.46
N VAL A 35 -5.99 -13.78 12.17
CA VAL A 35 -7.32 -13.75 11.60
C VAL A 35 -8.30 -13.22 12.64
N THR A 36 -8.83 -12.01 12.44
CA THR A 36 -9.74 -11.35 13.38
C THR A 36 -11.20 -11.60 13.06
N GLN A 37 -11.54 -11.78 11.79
CA GLN A 37 -12.89 -12.09 11.35
C GLN A 37 -12.88 -12.90 10.08
N VAL A 38 -13.87 -13.79 9.98
CA VAL A 38 -14.22 -14.51 8.76
C VAL A 38 -15.61 -14.07 8.38
N THR A 39 -15.76 -13.50 7.20
CA THR A 39 -17.00 -13.00 6.61
C THR A 39 -17.49 -14.00 5.58
N THR A 40 -18.77 -14.32 5.59
CA THR A 40 -19.38 -15.27 4.68
C THR A 40 -20.53 -14.63 3.90
N GLU A 41 -20.76 -15.11 2.69
CA GLU A 41 -21.80 -14.59 1.81
C GLU A 41 -23.20 -14.69 2.45
N GLN A 42 -23.44 -15.73 3.25
CA GLN A 42 -24.73 -15.94 3.92
C GLN A 42 -25.06 -14.90 4.98
N CYS A 43 -24.05 -14.44 5.73
CA CYS A 43 -24.23 -13.49 6.84
C CYS A 43 -23.99 -12.04 6.42
N ASP A 44 -22.97 -11.81 5.61
CA ASP A 44 -22.41 -10.48 5.35
C ASP A 44 -22.56 -10.06 3.87
N GLY A 45 -23.05 -10.96 2.99
CA GLY A 45 -23.24 -10.71 1.57
C GLY A 45 -21.97 -10.80 0.72
N TYR A 46 -20.82 -11.17 1.31
CA TYR A 46 -19.56 -11.41 0.59
C TYR A 46 -18.59 -12.26 1.41
N ASN A 47 -17.67 -12.89 0.70
CA ASN A 47 -16.62 -13.73 1.31
C ASN A 47 -15.33 -12.95 1.51
N ALA A 48 -14.84 -12.89 2.76
CA ALA A 48 -13.57 -12.25 3.11
C ALA A 48 -12.99 -12.79 4.40
N VAL A 49 -11.68 -12.57 4.59
CA VAL A 49 -10.99 -12.81 5.85
C VAL A 49 -10.32 -11.51 6.27
N GLN A 50 -10.60 -11.07 7.49
CA GLN A 50 -9.98 -9.90 8.09
C GLN A 50 -8.73 -10.31 8.86
N LEU A 51 -7.61 -9.68 8.54
CA LEU A 51 -6.32 -9.85 9.21
C LEU A 51 -6.04 -8.67 10.11
N GLY A 52 -5.48 -8.96 11.28
CA GLY A 52 -4.95 -7.99 12.22
C GLY A 52 -3.42 -8.04 12.27
N PHE A 53 -2.77 -6.88 12.38
CA PHE A 53 -1.33 -6.74 12.41
C PHE A 53 -0.88 -5.65 13.40
N GLU A 54 0.30 -5.81 13.98
CA GLU A 54 0.95 -4.95 14.97
C GLU A 54 0.15 -4.89 16.28
N GLU A 55 0.55 -5.74 17.25
CA GLU A 55 -0.02 -5.71 18.59
C GLU A 55 0.19 -4.34 19.23
N THR A 56 -0.81 -3.84 19.93
CA THR A 56 -0.78 -2.48 20.47
C THR A 56 -1.41 -2.38 21.85
N GLU A 57 -1.08 -1.31 22.55
CA GLU A 57 -1.65 -1.00 23.85
C GLU A 57 -3.12 -0.57 23.73
N GLU A 58 -3.89 -0.87 24.76
CA GLU A 58 -5.30 -0.52 24.85
C GLU A 58 -5.57 0.98 24.64
N LYS A 59 -4.67 1.84 25.10
CA LYS A 59 -4.79 3.30 25.03
C LYS A 59 -4.81 3.83 23.58
N LYS A 60 -4.25 3.07 22.64
CA LYS A 60 -4.12 3.47 21.23
C LYS A 60 -5.31 3.06 20.35
N LEU A 61 -6.28 2.33 20.93
CA LEU A 61 -7.46 1.85 20.21
C LEU A 61 -8.72 2.54 20.71
N THR A 62 -9.66 2.73 19.78
CA THR A 62 -11.01 3.22 20.11
C THR A 62 -11.83 2.15 20.85
N LEU A 63 -12.89 2.54 21.55
CA LEU A 63 -13.76 1.61 22.27
C LEU A 63 -14.42 0.59 21.31
N ALA A 64 -14.74 1.02 20.08
CA ALA A 64 -15.34 0.15 19.07
C ALA A 64 -14.37 -0.95 18.62
N GLU A 65 -13.11 -0.59 18.32
CA GLU A 65 -12.05 -1.55 17.93
C GLU A 65 -11.74 -2.54 19.06
N LYS A 66 -11.67 -2.05 20.30
CA LYS A 66 -11.52 -2.91 21.48
C LYS A 66 -12.68 -3.90 21.62
N GLY A 67 -13.91 -3.42 21.47
CA GLY A 67 -15.11 -4.25 21.53
C GLY A 67 -15.12 -5.34 20.46
N HIS A 68 -14.72 -4.99 19.23
CA HIS A 68 -14.61 -5.93 18.11
C HIS A 68 -13.63 -7.08 18.40
N LEU A 69 -12.44 -6.76 18.90
CA LEU A 69 -11.40 -7.74 19.19
C LEU A 69 -11.69 -8.54 20.46
N ARG A 70 -12.14 -7.89 21.55
CA ARG A 70 -12.45 -8.53 22.82
C ARG A 70 -13.61 -9.53 22.73
N LYS A 71 -14.64 -9.22 21.92
CA LYS A 71 -15.77 -10.15 21.68
C LYS A 71 -15.30 -11.51 21.20
N LYS A 72 -14.17 -11.57 20.50
CA LYS A 72 -13.58 -12.80 19.95
C LYS A 72 -12.37 -13.29 20.73
N ARG A 73 -12.03 -12.66 21.87
CA ARG A 73 -10.85 -12.96 22.72
C ARG A 73 -9.53 -12.92 21.96
N LEU A 74 -9.39 -11.94 21.05
CA LEU A 74 -8.22 -11.75 20.22
C LEU A 74 -7.26 -10.72 20.83
N PRO A 75 -5.96 -10.76 20.48
CA PRO A 75 -5.01 -9.72 20.86
C PRO A 75 -5.43 -8.36 20.27
N LEU A 76 -5.06 -7.28 20.96
CA LEU A 76 -5.32 -5.93 20.50
C LEU A 76 -4.33 -5.58 19.41
N VAL A 77 -4.84 -5.37 18.19
CA VAL A 77 -4.03 -5.07 17.01
C VAL A 77 -4.40 -3.70 16.44
N LYS A 78 -3.39 -3.02 15.89
CA LYS A 78 -3.50 -1.65 15.41
C LYS A 78 -4.09 -1.55 14.00
N HIS A 79 -3.72 -2.48 13.13
CA HIS A 79 -4.13 -2.45 11.73
C HIS A 79 -5.03 -3.63 11.42
N LEU A 80 -6.21 -3.34 10.90
CA LEU A 80 -7.17 -4.33 10.42
C LEU A 80 -7.33 -4.14 8.91
N HIS A 81 -7.31 -5.23 8.16
CA HIS A 81 -7.52 -5.19 6.71
C HIS A 81 -8.20 -6.47 6.23
N GLU A 82 -9.18 -6.30 5.36
CA GLU A 82 -9.91 -7.42 4.76
C GLU A 82 -9.33 -7.83 3.42
N MET A 83 -9.23 -9.13 3.24
CA MET A 83 -8.87 -9.74 1.97
C MET A 83 -10.03 -10.58 1.45
N ARG A 84 -10.50 -10.29 0.26
CA ARG A 84 -11.54 -11.09 -0.41
C ARG A 84 -10.96 -12.43 -0.85
N ILE A 85 -11.30 -13.46 -0.12
CA ILE A 85 -10.89 -14.85 -0.34
C ILE A 85 -11.99 -15.78 0.17
N GLU A 86 -12.00 -17.02 -0.29
CA GLU A 86 -12.90 -18.05 0.20
C GLU A 86 -12.64 -18.34 1.69
N PRO A 87 -13.66 -18.23 2.54
CA PRO A 87 -13.52 -18.28 4.00
C PRO A 87 -13.30 -19.70 4.54
N ASP A 88 -13.74 -20.74 3.81
CA ASP A 88 -13.96 -22.12 4.30
C ASP A 88 -12.74 -22.81 4.93
N LYS A 89 -11.56 -22.24 4.78
CA LYS A 89 -10.29 -22.82 5.24
C LYS A 89 -9.67 -22.11 6.42
N HIS A 90 -10.28 -21.00 6.89
CA HIS A 90 -9.66 -20.15 7.91
C HIS A 90 -10.52 -20.01 9.14
N LYS A 91 -9.87 -20.03 10.31
CA LYS A 91 -10.53 -19.88 11.61
C LYS A 91 -10.09 -18.57 12.28
N VAL A 92 -11.03 -17.96 13.01
CA VAL A 92 -10.71 -16.79 13.84
C VAL A 92 -9.67 -17.19 14.89
N GLY A 93 -8.62 -16.36 15.03
CA GLY A 93 -7.48 -16.61 15.90
C GLY A 93 -6.31 -17.36 15.23
N GLU A 94 -6.45 -17.82 13.99
CA GLU A 94 -5.36 -18.40 13.23
C GLU A 94 -4.26 -17.37 13.00
N ARG A 95 -2.99 -17.77 13.16
CA ARG A 95 -1.82 -16.94 12.85
C ARG A 95 -1.27 -17.27 11.48
N VAL A 96 -0.91 -16.24 10.75
CA VAL A 96 -0.34 -16.35 9.40
C VAL A 96 0.98 -15.60 9.35
N ASP A 97 2.04 -16.30 8.97
CA ASP A 97 3.41 -15.80 9.00
C ASP A 97 4.00 -15.68 7.58
N VAL A 98 5.20 -15.15 7.50
CA VAL A 98 5.94 -14.93 6.24
C VAL A 98 6.25 -16.22 5.46
N THR A 99 6.17 -17.37 6.09
CA THR A 99 6.43 -18.69 5.48
C THR A 99 5.51 -19.03 4.30
N MET A 100 4.44 -18.24 4.10
CA MET A 100 3.57 -18.37 2.93
C MET A 100 4.21 -17.92 1.61
N PHE A 101 5.28 -17.14 1.67
CA PHE A 101 6.05 -16.70 0.51
C PHE A 101 7.32 -17.53 0.38
N ASN A 102 7.84 -17.64 -0.85
CA ASN A 102 9.12 -18.26 -1.13
C ASN A 102 10.05 -17.25 -1.84
N PRO A 103 11.37 -17.34 -1.64
CA PRO A 103 12.32 -16.58 -2.45
C PRO A 103 12.07 -16.86 -3.95
N GLY A 104 12.07 -15.81 -4.76
CA GLY A 104 11.73 -15.90 -6.19
C GLY A 104 10.25 -15.68 -6.52
N ASP A 105 9.34 -15.76 -5.56
CA ASP A 105 7.92 -15.44 -5.78
C ASP A 105 7.72 -13.98 -6.23
N PHE A 106 6.65 -13.74 -7.00
CA PHE A 106 6.22 -12.41 -7.34
C PHE A 106 5.06 -11.98 -6.44
N VAL A 107 5.18 -10.75 -5.92
CA VAL A 107 4.19 -10.15 -5.01
C VAL A 107 3.75 -8.78 -5.49
N ASP A 108 2.53 -8.42 -5.17
CA ASP A 108 2.02 -7.05 -5.28
C ASP A 108 2.10 -6.40 -3.91
N VAL A 109 2.70 -5.22 -3.83
CA VAL A 109 2.80 -4.46 -2.59
C VAL A 109 1.92 -3.23 -2.68
N ILE A 110 0.96 -3.14 -1.77
CA ILE A 110 -0.02 -2.06 -1.69
C ILE A 110 0.30 -1.20 -0.46
N GLY A 111 0.33 0.09 -0.64
CA GLY A 111 0.53 1.03 0.47
C GLY A 111 0.02 2.42 0.16
N THR A 112 0.08 3.30 1.13
CA THR A 112 -0.25 4.71 0.96
C THR A 112 1.00 5.50 0.64
N SER A 113 1.01 6.19 -0.48
CA SER A 113 2.14 7.00 -0.92
C SER A 113 2.41 8.18 0.01
N LYS A 114 3.64 8.68 0.03
CA LYS A 114 3.98 9.89 0.78
C LYS A 114 3.15 11.07 0.29
N GLY A 115 2.52 11.82 1.21
CA GLY A 115 1.80 13.04 0.89
C GLY A 115 2.74 14.13 0.39
N LYS A 116 2.28 14.92 -0.57
CA LYS A 116 3.01 16.07 -1.16
C LYS A 116 2.21 17.37 -1.05
N GLY A 117 1.10 17.33 -0.29
CA GLY A 117 0.22 18.48 -0.08
C GLY A 117 -0.47 18.93 -1.37
N PHE A 118 -0.81 20.21 -1.45
CA PHE A 118 -1.31 20.82 -2.67
C PHE A 118 -0.14 21.06 -3.63
N ALA A 119 -0.23 20.50 -4.84
CA ALA A 119 0.82 20.60 -5.84
C ALA A 119 0.30 21.28 -7.11
N GLY A 120 1.12 22.18 -7.64
CA GLY A 120 0.87 22.82 -8.93
C GLY A 120 0.99 21.83 -10.10
N VAL A 121 0.49 22.24 -11.25
CA VAL A 121 0.41 21.42 -12.47
C VAL A 121 1.76 20.90 -12.95
N MET A 122 2.84 21.65 -12.74
CA MET A 122 4.18 21.22 -13.13
C MET A 122 4.64 20.01 -12.32
N LYS A 123 4.46 20.03 -10.98
CA LYS A 123 4.82 18.92 -10.10
C LYS A 123 3.87 17.74 -10.20
N ARG A 124 2.56 18.02 -10.33
CA ARG A 124 1.51 16.99 -10.30
C ARG A 124 1.37 16.26 -11.63
N HIS A 125 1.53 16.97 -12.75
CA HIS A 125 1.24 16.46 -14.09
C HIS A 125 2.40 16.61 -15.08
N ASN A 126 3.57 17.09 -14.62
CA ASN A 126 4.76 17.30 -15.44
C ASN A 126 4.54 18.31 -16.60
N PHE A 127 3.77 19.37 -16.39
CA PHE A 127 3.60 20.43 -17.35
C PHE A 127 4.88 21.25 -17.46
N HIS A 128 5.23 21.70 -18.67
CA HIS A 128 6.45 22.48 -18.92
C HIS A 128 6.33 23.92 -18.41
N GLY A 129 5.11 24.49 -18.38
CA GLY A 129 4.89 25.91 -18.07
C GLY A 129 5.21 26.81 -19.27
N GLY A 130 5.31 28.10 -19.00
CA GLY A 130 5.67 29.13 -19.99
C GLY A 130 7.17 29.38 -20.08
N GLN A 131 7.58 30.20 -21.03
CA GLN A 131 8.95 30.68 -21.16
C GLN A 131 9.37 31.49 -19.94
N ARG A 132 10.66 31.54 -19.64
CA ARG A 132 11.20 32.32 -18.51
C ARG A 132 11.70 33.71 -18.90
N THR A 133 11.88 33.92 -20.17
CA THR A 133 12.39 35.17 -20.79
C THR A 133 11.53 35.55 -21.99
N HIS A 134 11.99 36.44 -22.87
CA HIS A 134 11.31 36.86 -24.09
C HIS A 134 9.94 37.53 -23.85
N GLY A 135 9.85 38.42 -22.86
CA GLY A 135 8.65 39.18 -22.52
C GLY A 135 7.66 38.46 -21.62
N GLN A 136 7.99 37.25 -21.15
CA GLN A 136 7.18 36.55 -20.16
C GLN A 136 7.24 37.29 -18.81
N SER A 137 6.07 37.61 -18.24
CA SER A 137 5.93 38.34 -16.99
C SER A 137 5.70 37.40 -15.80
N ASP A 138 4.46 36.92 -15.59
CA ASP A 138 4.01 36.30 -14.35
C ASP A 138 3.51 34.85 -14.52
N ARG A 139 3.42 34.33 -15.73
CA ARG A 139 2.78 33.03 -16.05
C ARG A 139 3.74 31.89 -16.31
N ALA A 140 4.98 31.97 -15.85
CA ALA A 140 5.99 30.94 -16.11
C ALA A 140 5.59 29.55 -15.61
N ARG A 141 4.85 29.47 -14.48
CA ARG A 141 4.41 28.21 -13.88
C ARG A 141 2.91 27.92 -14.03
N ALA A 142 2.23 28.66 -14.91
CA ALA A 142 0.80 28.48 -15.14
C ALA A 142 0.49 27.22 -15.98
N PRO A 143 -0.72 26.68 -15.89
CA PRO A 143 -1.14 25.49 -16.66
C PRO A 143 -1.30 25.77 -18.17
N GLY A 144 -1.44 27.04 -18.57
CA GLY A 144 -1.81 27.42 -19.92
C GLY A 144 -3.32 27.37 -20.14
N SER A 145 -3.77 27.17 -21.38
CA SER A 145 -5.18 27.08 -21.71
C SER A 145 -5.85 25.88 -21.02
N ILE A 146 -7.06 26.10 -20.53
CA ILE A 146 -7.87 25.06 -19.87
C ILE A 146 -8.99 24.52 -20.77
N GLY A 147 -9.04 24.95 -22.03
CA GLY A 147 -9.98 24.45 -23.03
C GLY A 147 -10.35 25.50 -24.06
N PRO A 148 -11.16 25.13 -25.09
CA PRO A 148 -11.72 26.03 -26.03
C PRO A 148 -12.77 26.95 -25.39
N GLY A 149 -13.10 28.08 -26.03
CA GLY A 149 -14.00 29.08 -25.48
C GLY A 149 -15.49 28.71 -25.53
N THR A 150 -16.23 29.32 -26.47
CA THR A 150 -17.71 29.26 -26.56
C THR A 150 -18.25 27.83 -26.68
N THR A 151 -17.58 26.97 -27.41
CA THR A 151 -17.95 25.55 -27.53
C THR A 151 -16.82 24.71 -26.91
N PRO A 152 -17.07 23.91 -25.87
CA PRO A 152 -18.35 23.48 -25.28
C PRO A 152 -18.89 24.39 -24.17
N GLY A 153 -18.34 25.59 -23.95
CA GLY A 153 -18.77 26.51 -22.88
C GLY A 153 -18.48 26.07 -21.45
N ARG A 154 -17.63 25.06 -21.30
CA ARG A 154 -17.25 24.46 -20.00
C ARG A 154 -15.85 23.86 -20.05
N VAL A 155 -15.26 23.66 -18.89
CA VAL A 155 -14.04 22.85 -18.74
C VAL A 155 -14.41 21.37 -18.67
N TYR A 156 -13.72 20.53 -19.41
CA TYR A 156 -13.99 19.09 -19.41
C TYR A 156 -13.64 18.44 -18.05
N LYS A 157 -14.43 17.44 -17.66
CA LYS A 157 -14.12 16.61 -16.50
C LYS A 157 -12.79 15.89 -16.72
N GLY A 158 -12.01 15.78 -15.64
CA GLY A 158 -10.70 15.11 -15.69
C GLY A 158 -9.56 15.96 -16.24
N LEU A 159 -9.78 17.26 -16.54
CA LEU A 159 -8.69 18.16 -16.94
C LEU A 159 -7.61 18.21 -15.83
N LYS A 160 -6.36 18.12 -16.25
CA LYS A 160 -5.21 18.12 -15.35
C LYS A 160 -4.99 19.50 -14.75
N MET A 161 -5.35 19.67 -13.50
CA MET A 161 -5.22 20.91 -12.72
C MET A 161 -4.39 20.69 -11.46
N ALA A 162 -4.00 21.78 -10.81
CA ALA A 162 -3.40 21.77 -9.48
C ALA A 162 -4.35 21.11 -8.48
N GLY A 163 -3.80 20.54 -7.42
CA GLY A 163 -4.60 19.90 -6.37
C GLY A 163 -3.76 19.00 -5.46
N HIS A 164 -4.45 18.26 -4.60
CA HIS A 164 -3.82 17.32 -3.69
C HIS A 164 -3.01 16.26 -4.44
N MET A 165 -1.78 16.00 -3.98
CA MET A 165 -0.88 15.01 -4.55
C MET A 165 -0.32 14.11 -3.45
N GLY A 166 -0.20 12.82 -3.74
CA GLY A 166 0.25 11.84 -2.76
C GLY A 166 -0.84 11.48 -1.75
N HIS A 167 -0.45 10.81 -0.64
CA HIS A 167 -1.37 10.23 0.34
C HIS A 167 -2.50 9.42 -0.31
N ALA A 168 -2.15 8.71 -1.36
CA ALA A 168 -3.08 7.89 -2.15
C ALA A 168 -2.64 6.43 -2.08
N ARG A 169 -3.62 5.51 -2.17
CA ARG A 169 -3.35 4.08 -2.28
C ARG A 169 -2.66 3.78 -3.60
N VAL A 170 -1.48 3.19 -3.53
CA VAL A 170 -0.66 2.81 -4.69
C VAL A 170 -0.33 1.32 -4.58
N THR A 171 -0.42 0.62 -5.69
CA THR A 171 0.00 -0.79 -5.81
C THR A 171 1.21 -0.87 -6.72
N VAL A 172 2.30 -1.41 -6.22
CA VAL A 172 3.45 -1.81 -7.02
C VAL A 172 3.30 -3.30 -7.31
N GLN A 173 3.15 -3.64 -8.58
CA GLN A 173 2.84 -4.99 -9.02
C GLN A 173 4.10 -5.75 -9.40
N ASN A 174 4.04 -7.09 -9.32
CA ASN A 174 5.05 -8.01 -9.83
C ASN A 174 6.47 -7.73 -9.27
N VAL A 175 6.55 -7.48 -7.97
CA VAL A 175 7.83 -7.30 -7.29
C VAL A 175 8.37 -8.67 -6.88
N ARG A 176 9.62 -8.97 -7.23
CA ARG A 176 10.27 -10.24 -6.87
C ARG A 176 10.66 -10.25 -5.40
N VAL A 177 10.34 -11.32 -4.71
CA VAL A 177 10.85 -11.62 -3.36
C VAL A 177 12.30 -12.11 -3.52
N VAL A 178 13.24 -11.42 -2.89
CA VAL A 178 14.67 -11.75 -2.95
C VAL A 178 15.04 -12.73 -1.85
N SER A 179 14.64 -12.44 -0.62
CA SER A 179 14.94 -13.26 0.55
C SER A 179 13.84 -13.14 1.60
N ILE A 180 13.74 -14.13 2.46
CA ILE A 180 12.79 -14.21 3.57
C ILE A 180 13.56 -14.63 4.81
N ASP A 181 13.29 -13.95 5.93
CA ASP A 181 13.81 -14.31 7.25
C ASP A 181 12.61 -14.63 8.16
N PRO A 182 12.28 -15.91 8.36
CA PRO A 182 11.15 -16.32 9.19
C PRO A 182 11.31 -15.98 10.67
N GLU A 183 12.54 -15.98 11.20
CA GLU A 183 12.80 -15.71 12.61
C GLU A 183 12.45 -14.28 12.99
N ARG A 184 12.71 -13.34 12.08
CA ARG A 184 12.45 -11.92 12.27
C ARG A 184 11.18 -11.44 11.56
N ASN A 185 10.44 -12.33 10.90
CA ASN A 185 9.27 -12.02 10.07
C ASN A 185 9.57 -10.97 8.98
N LEU A 186 10.74 -11.06 8.33
CA LEU A 186 11.16 -10.12 7.30
C LEU A 186 10.99 -10.71 5.90
N VAL A 187 10.48 -9.87 5.00
CA VAL A 187 10.42 -10.13 3.56
C VAL A 187 11.21 -9.04 2.85
N MET A 188 12.20 -9.45 2.06
CA MET A 188 12.99 -8.54 1.23
C MET A 188 12.49 -8.59 -0.20
N VAL A 189 11.96 -7.47 -0.70
CA VAL A 189 11.44 -7.35 -2.07
C VAL A 189 12.34 -6.46 -2.91
N LYS A 190 12.52 -6.80 -4.19
CA LYS A 190 13.35 -6.06 -5.12
C LYS A 190 12.76 -4.69 -5.42
N GLY A 191 13.56 -3.63 -5.26
CA GLY A 191 13.17 -2.27 -5.61
C GLY A 191 12.42 -1.52 -4.53
N ALA A 192 11.70 -0.47 -4.91
CA ALA A 192 11.02 0.44 -4.01
C ALA A 192 9.54 0.06 -3.81
N VAL A 193 9.05 0.27 -2.59
CA VAL A 193 7.62 0.10 -2.24
C VAL A 193 7.03 1.45 -1.80
N PRO A 194 5.70 1.64 -1.93
CA PRO A 194 5.06 2.90 -1.59
C PRO A 194 5.14 3.21 -0.08
N GLY A 195 5.03 4.48 0.24
CA GLY A 195 4.91 4.98 1.62
C GLY A 195 6.22 5.32 2.33
N PRO A 196 6.09 5.93 3.51
CA PRO A 196 7.22 6.23 4.40
C PRO A 196 7.74 4.98 5.12
N THR A 197 8.87 5.10 5.78
CA THR A 197 9.33 4.15 6.80
C THR A 197 8.28 4.05 7.91
N ASN A 198 8.10 2.85 8.45
CA ASN A 198 7.05 2.47 9.41
C ASN A 198 5.62 2.61 8.88
N GLY A 199 5.42 2.84 7.56
CA GLY A 199 4.09 2.85 6.96
C GLY A 199 3.52 1.44 6.79
N PRO A 200 2.20 1.26 7.01
CA PRO A 200 1.54 -0.03 6.80
C PRO A 200 1.51 -0.40 5.31
N LEU A 201 1.71 -1.67 5.05
CA LEU A 201 1.70 -2.27 3.72
C LEU A 201 0.82 -3.52 3.71
N VAL A 202 0.28 -3.83 2.54
CA VAL A 202 -0.33 -5.12 2.25
C VAL A 202 0.52 -5.80 1.19
N VAL A 203 1.06 -6.96 1.51
CA VAL A 203 1.85 -7.79 0.60
C VAL A 203 0.98 -8.97 0.19
N ARG A 204 0.72 -9.14 -1.08
CA ARG A 204 -0.07 -10.27 -1.58
C ARG A 204 0.64 -10.95 -2.75
N LYS A 205 0.36 -12.23 -2.98
CA LYS A 205 0.84 -12.92 -4.20
C LYS A 205 0.34 -12.18 -5.44
N ALA A 206 1.22 -12.02 -6.43
CA ALA A 206 0.87 -11.32 -7.66
C ALA A 206 -0.28 -12.02 -8.39
N VAL A 207 -1.19 -11.22 -8.93
CA VAL A 207 -2.35 -11.73 -9.69
C VAL A 207 -1.97 -12.01 -11.14
N LYS A 208 -1.08 -11.17 -11.68
CA LYS A 208 -0.55 -11.30 -13.04
C LYS A 208 0.94 -11.58 -12.96
N LYS A 209 1.39 -12.56 -13.71
CA LYS A 209 2.80 -12.90 -13.86
C LYS A 209 3.21 -12.62 -15.30
#